data_94cdb351e7175a717b2a9a4d08a85044
#
_entry.id   94cdb351e7175a717b2a9a4d08a85044
#
_cell.length_a   1.000
_cell.length_b   1.000
_cell.length_c   1.000
_cell.angle_alpha   90.00
_cell.angle_beta   90.00
_cell.angle_gamma   90.00
#
_symmetry.space_group_name_H-M   'P 1'
#
loop_
_entity.id
_entity.type
_entity.pdbx_description
1 polymer ?
#
loop_
_entity_poly.entity_id
_entity_poly.type
_entity_poly.pdbx_seq_one_letter_code
_entity_poly.pdbx_strand_id
1 'polypeptide(L)'
;SNEFYPLLVIMVSLISFEVINLFYNLSLHKVALKHKEGQISNLGWAFGYFGGLCSLAIIFLLLELTKSYDYRLFGISIFLLIGPFVALWTMIFGYSHIKNFVGEKFVIPNIVDFLKVVRKSKITPFLISYFFFNNAVISIFAFASMFASFLFGFTESQILFLGVFINLSGIVGCLVLGTYEDKIGSEKTVLICIFSLLLSTGFLYFTKEYEVFWILALLIGFFI
;
A
#
# COMPACT_ATOMS: atom_id res chain seq x y z
N SER A 1 26.20 -15.36 12.22
CA SER A 1 24.79 -14.98 12.31
C SER A 1 24.31 -14.54 10.93
N ASN A 2 23.33 -15.25 10.38
CA ASN A 2 22.81 -15.03 9.04
C ASN A 2 21.77 -13.88 9.02
N GLU A 3 22.14 -12.69 9.47
CA GLU A 3 21.24 -11.52 9.42
C GLU A 3 20.99 -11.03 7.99
N PHE A 4 21.86 -11.40 7.08
CA PHE A 4 21.77 -11.03 5.66
C PHE A 4 20.62 -11.74 4.93
N TYR A 5 20.29 -12.97 5.32
CA TYR A 5 19.24 -13.76 4.67
C TYR A 5 17.85 -13.15 4.79
N PRO A 6 17.37 -12.72 5.97
CA PRO A 6 16.08 -12.04 6.10
C PRO A 6 16.00 -10.76 5.28
N LEU A 7 17.06 -9.96 5.23
CA LEU A 7 17.11 -8.73 4.43
C LEU A 7 16.96 -9.03 2.94
N LEU A 8 17.63 -10.05 2.45
CA LEU A 8 17.55 -10.45 1.04
C LEU A 8 16.12 -10.93 0.69
N VAL A 9 15.48 -11.70 1.56
CA VAL A 9 14.09 -12.15 1.37
C VAL A 9 13.14 -10.97 1.33
N ILE A 10 13.28 -10.00 2.23
CA ILE A 10 12.48 -8.77 2.24
C ILE A 10 12.69 -7.98 0.95
N MET A 11 13.93 -7.79 0.50
CA MET A 11 14.22 -7.10 -0.77
C MET A 11 13.54 -7.77 -1.96
N VAL A 12 13.65 -9.09 -2.09
CA VAL A 12 13.00 -9.85 -3.17
C VAL A 12 11.48 -9.71 -3.11
N SER A 13 10.91 -9.75 -1.90
CA SER A 13 9.46 -9.58 -1.71
C SER A 13 8.98 -8.19 -2.13
N LEU A 14 9.70 -7.13 -1.77
CA LEU A 14 9.38 -5.76 -2.15
C LEU A 14 9.49 -5.56 -3.68
N ILE A 15 10.54 -6.07 -4.31
CA ILE A 15 10.69 -6.01 -5.78
C ILE A 15 9.54 -6.74 -6.45
N SER A 16 9.17 -7.93 -5.96
CA SER A 16 8.06 -8.71 -6.49
C SER A 16 6.73 -7.98 -6.37
N PHE A 17 6.50 -7.31 -5.25
CA PHE A 17 5.30 -6.48 -5.02
C PHE A 17 5.22 -5.31 -6.01
N GLU A 18 6.31 -4.59 -6.24
CA GLU A 18 6.34 -3.50 -7.23
C GLU A 18 6.11 -4.00 -8.66
N VAL A 19 6.65 -5.17 -9.01
CA VAL A 19 6.40 -5.80 -10.32
C VAL A 19 4.92 -6.16 -10.47
N ILE A 20 4.27 -6.69 -9.44
CA ILE A 20 2.83 -6.99 -9.46
C ILE A 20 2.02 -5.72 -9.66
N ASN A 21 2.35 -4.64 -8.94
CA ASN A 21 1.69 -3.34 -9.09
C ASN A 21 1.83 -2.77 -10.51
N LEU A 22 3.01 -2.90 -11.11
CA LEU A 22 3.23 -2.48 -12.50
C LEU A 22 2.29 -3.22 -13.46
N PHE A 23 2.18 -4.54 -13.36
CA PHE A 23 1.29 -5.33 -14.19
C PHE A 23 -0.19 -5.03 -13.93
N TYR A 24 -0.55 -4.81 -12.68
CA TYR A 24 -1.90 -4.39 -12.32
C TYR A 24 -2.27 -3.07 -13.03
N ASN A 25 -1.40 -2.07 -12.95
CA ASN A 25 -1.63 -0.77 -13.58
C ASN A 25 -1.71 -0.85 -15.11
N LEU A 26 -0.89 -1.72 -15.74
CA LEU A 26 -0.97 -1.97 -17.18
C LEU A 26 -2.30 -2.61 -17.60
N SER A 27 -2.87 -3.46 -16.76
CA SER A 27 -4.18 -4.11 -17.04
C SER A 27 -5.34 -3.14 -16.90
N LEU A 28 -5.21 -2.12 -16.08
CA LEU A 28 -6.26 -1.16 -15.80
C LEU A 28 -6.81 -0.52 -17.08
N HIS A 29 -5.93 -0.12 -17.99
CA HIS A 29 -6.32 0.47 -19.28
C HIS A 29 -7.15 -0.46 -20.17
N LYS A 30 -7.08 -1.78 -19.97
CA LYS A 30 -7.84 -2.77 -20.73
C LYS A 30 -9.24 -3.01 -20.15
N VAL A 31 -9.37 -2.82 -18.85
CA VAL A 31 -10.61 -3.11 -18.10
C VAL A 31 -11.44 -1.84 -17.90
N ALA A 32 -10.79 -0.68 -17.83
CA ALA A 32 -11.45 0.58 -17.56
C ALA A 32 -12.34 1.01 -18.73
N LEU A 33 -13.57 1.40 -18.41
CA LEU A 33 -14.46 2.07 -19.35
C LEU A 33 -13.95 3.49 -19.59
N LYS A 34 -14.08 3.99 -20.83
CA LYS A 34 -13.73 5.38 -21.17
C LYS A 34 -14.38 6.36 -20.17
N HIS A 35 -13.58 7.30 -19.67
CA HIS A 35 -13.97 8.31 -18.67
C HIS A 35 -14.33 7.80 -17.26
N LYS A 36 -13.94 6.55 -16.93
CA LYS A 36 -14.09 5.97 -15.58
C LYS A 36 -12.80 5.32 -15.08
N GLU A 37 -11.68 5.71 -15.67
CA GLU A 37 -10.36 5.16 -15.32
C GLU A 37 -10.02 5.44 -13.85
N GLY A 38 -10.28 6.67 -13.37
CA GLY A 38 -10.06 7.06 -11.98
C GLY A 38 -10.93 6.26 -11.02
N GLN A 39 -12.23 6.16 -11.30
CA GLN A 39 -13.15 5.40 -10.46
C GLN A 39 -12.76 3.92 -10.36
N ILE A 40 -12.37 3.29 -11.47
CA ILE A 40 -12.01 1.87 -11.50
C ILE A 40 -10.66 1.65 -10.81
N SER A 41 -9.68 2.54 -11.02
CA SER A 41 -8.39 2.49 -10.34
C SER A 41 -8.54 2.58 -8.83
N ASN A 42 -9.27 3.59 -8.35
CA ASN A 42 -9.52 3.80 -6.93
C ASN A 42 -10.35 2.67 -6.31
N LEU A 43 -11.32 2.11 -7.06
CA LEU A 43 -12.07 0.93 -6.60
C LEU A 43 -11.12 -0.27 -6.41
N GLY A 44 -10.16 -0.48 -7.29
CA GLY A 44 -9.15 -1.53 -7.13
C GLY A 44 -8.32 -1.35 -5.85
N TRP A 45 -7.91 -0.13 -5.55
CA TRP A 45 -7.22 0.19 -4.29
C TRP A 45 -8.12 -0.03 -3.07
N ALA A 46 -9.40 0.36 -3.13
CA ALA A 46 -10.36 0.11 -2.06
C ALA A 46 -10.52 -1.39 -1.77
N PHE A 47 -10.59 -2.23 -2.80
CA PHE A 47 -10.59 -3.69 -2.65
C PHE A 47 -9.25 -4.22 -2.08
N GLY A 48 -8.13 -3.61 -2.44
CA GLY A 48 -6.82 -3.92 -1.86
C GLY A 48 -6.80 -3.68 -0.34
N TYR A 49 -7.23 -2.52 0.11
CA TYR A 49 -7.37 -2.21 1.54
C TYR A 49 -8.34 -3.15 2.25
N PHE A 50 -9.48 -3.45 1.64
CA PHE A 50 -10.44 -4.41 2.20
C PHE A 50 -9.85 -5.81 2.32
N GLY A 51 -9.14 -6.29 1.30
CA GLY A 51 -8.41 -7.56 1.33
C GLY A 51 -7.34 -7.60 2.43
N GLY A 52 -6.61 -6.51 2.62
CA GLY A 52 -5.67 -6.34 3.72
C GLY A 52 -6.33 -6.43 5.09
N LEU A 53 -7.49 -5.78 5.28
CA LEU A 53 -8.27 -5.88 6.52
C LEU A 53 -8.77 -7.29 6.79
N CYS A 54 -9.24 -8.01 5.77
CA CYS A 54 -9.64 -9.41 5.90
C CYS A 54 -8.46 -10.30 6.32
N SER A 55 -7.30 -10.12 5.69
CA SER A 55 -6.07 -10.83 6.05
C SER A 55 -5.65 -10.55 7.50
N LEU A 56 -5.67 -9.28 7.90
CA LEU A 56 -5.35 -8.86 9.26
C LEU A 56 -6.32 -9.44 10.29
N ALA A 57 -7.61 -9.45 9.99
CA ALA A 57 -8.63 -10.05 10.86
C ALA A 57 -8.43 -11.55 11.06
N ILE A 58 -8.04 -12.28 10.02
CA ILE A 58 -7.71 -13.71 10.11
C ILE A 58 -6.47 -13.93 11.00
N ILE A 59 -5.42 -13.14 10.81
CA ILE A 59 -4.20 -13.23 11.62
C ILE A 59 -4.54 -12.92 13.09
N PHE A 60 -5.32 -11.87 13.35
CA PHE A 60 -5.75 -11.51 14.69
C PHE A 60 -6.56 -12.63 15.36
N LEU A 61 -7.50 -13.23 14.63
CA LEU A 61 -8.28 -14.37 15.12
C LEU A 61 -7.37 -15.56 15.46
N LEU A 62 -6.40 -15.87 14.61
CA LEU A 62 -5.43 -16.95 14.87
C LEU A 62 -4.58 -16.67 16.11
N LEU A 63 -4.15 -15.43 16.33
CA LEU A 63 -3.41 -15.02 17.51
C LEU A 63 -4.24 -15.18 18.78
N GLU A 64 -5.51 -14.75 18.78
CA GLU A 64 -6.41 -14.93 19.92
C GLU A 64 -6.69 -16.41 20.22
N LEU A 65 -6.97 -17.21 19.19
CA LEU A 65 -7.22 -18.65 19.36
C LEU A 65 -6.00 -19.41 19.89
N THR A 66 -4.79 -18.97 19.59
CA THR A 66 -3.55 -19.65 20.01
C THR A 66 -2.92 -19.06 21.26
N LYS A 67 -3.49 -18.00 21.80
CA LYS A 67 -3.00 -17.33 23.02
C LYS A 67 -2.83 -18.29 24.21
N SER A 68 -3.78 -19.21 24.40
CA SER A 68 -3.74 -20.26 25.42
C SER A 68 -2.66 -21.31 25.19
N TYR A 69 -2.10 -21.39 24.00
CA TYR A 69 -1.07 -22.32 23.56
C TYR A 69 0.27 -21.61 23.29
N ASP A 70 0.55 -20.52 23.99
CA ASP A 70 1.77 -19.73 23.85
C ASP A 70 2.03 -19.28 22.40
N TYR A 71 0.96 -18.88 21.69
CA TYR A 71 0.98 -18.47 20.28
C TYR A 71 1.58 -19.54 19.34
N ARG A 72 1.34 -20.81 19.65
CA ARG A 72 1.80 -21.93 18.84
C ARG A 72 0.63 -22.70 18.21
N LEU A 73 0.77 -23.00 16.95
CA LEU A 73 -0.13 -23.89 16.20
C LEU A 73 0.66 -25.10 15.72
N PHE A 74 0.25 -26.32 16.12
CA PHE A 74 1.01 -27.55 15.82
C PHE A 74 2.49 -27.49 16.24
N GLY A 75 2.80 -26.78 17.33
CA GLY A 75 4.19 -26.60 17.82
C GLY A 75 5.00 -25.52 17.12
N ILE A 76 4.47 -24.90 16.08
CA ILE A 76 5.12 -23.81 15.32
C ILE A 76 4.56 -22.46 15.79
N SER A 77 5.43 -21.48 16.00
CA SER A 77 5.00 -20.13 16.35
C SER A 77 4.14 -19.51 15.24
N ILE A 78 3.00 -18.92 15.59
CA ILE A 78 2.11 -18.22 14.65
C ILE A 78 2.87 -17.13 13.88
N PHE A 79 3.79 -16.44 14.51
CA PHE A 79 4.59 -15.40 13.85
C PHE A 79 5.41 -15.94 12.67
N LEU A 80 5.86 -17.19 12.72
CA LEU A 80 6.54 -17.84 11.60
C LEU A 80 5.58 -18.23 10.47
N LEU A 81 4.30 -18.42 10.77
CA LEU A 81 3.27 -18.79 9.79
C LEU A 81 2.69 -17.58 9.04
N ILE A 82 2.90 -16.34 9.52
CA ILE A 82 2.41 -15.12 8.86
C ILE A 82 2.95 -15.02 7.42
N GLY A 83 4.25 -15.22 7.22
CA GLY A 83 4.86 -15.15 5.89
C GLY A 83 4.25 -16.14 4.88
N PRO A 84 4.22 -17.44 5.17
CA PRO A 84 3.54 -18.44 4.34
C PRO A 84 2.06 -18.14 4.12
N PHE A 85 1.34 -17.66 5.12
CA PHE A 85 -0.06 -17.25 5.01
C PHE A 85 -0.23 -16.10 3.99
N VAL A 86 0.56 -15.04 4.10
CA VAL A 86 0.52 -13.90 3.17
C VAL A 86 0.87 -14.35 1.75
N ALA A 87 1.87 -15.22 1.59
CA ALA A 87 2.22 -15.78 0.29
C ALA A 87 1.04 -16.56 -0.34
N LEU A 88 0.40 -17.44 0.44
CA LEU A 88 -0.77 -18.22 0.00
C LEU A 88 -1.94 -17.30 -0.34
N TRP A 89 -2.21 -16.30 0.50
CA TRP A 89 -3.24 -15.26 0.26
C TRP A 89 -3.03 -14.55 -1.07
N THR A 90 -1.81 -14.08 -1.31
CA THR A 90 -1.43 -13.41 -2.57
C THR A 90 -1.58 -14.36 -3.77
N MET A 91 -1.19 -15.62 -3.64
CA MET A 91 -1.34 -16.61 -4.71
C MET A 91 -2.80 -16.88 -5.05
N ILE A 92 -3.66 -17.08 -4.05
CA ILE A 92 -5.09 -17.39 -4.26
C ILE A 92 -5.78 -16.23 -4.99
N PHE A 93 -5.64 -15.01 -4.47
CA PHE A 93 -6.34 -13.85 -5.04
C PHE A 93 -5.64 -13.28 -6.28
N GLY A 94 -4.31 -13.41 -6.39
CA GLY A 94 -3.55 -13.00 -7.56
C GLY A 94 -3.65 -13.95 -8.75
N TYR A 95 -4.05 -15.21 -8.55
CA TYR A 95 -4.09 -16.24 -9.61
C TYR A 95 -4.97 -15.82 -10.79
N SER A 96 -6.13 -15.27 -10.53
CA SER A 96 -7.05 -14.81 -11.58
C SER A 96 -6.43 -13.74 -12.47
N HIS A 97 -5.63 -12.87 -11.88
CA HIS A 97 -4.91 -11.82 -12.59
C HIS A 97 -3.79 -12.42 -13.47
N ILE A 98 -3.00 -13.32 -12.92
CA ILE A 98 -1.91 -14.01 -13.63
C ILE A 98 -2.46 -14.76 -14.84
N LYS A 99 -3.56 -15.50 -14.69
CA LYS A 99 -4.20 -16.27 -15.77
C LYS A 99 -4.56 -15.40 -16.97
N ASN A 100 -4.99 -14.17 -16.75
CA ASN A 100 -5.39 -13.25 -17.82
C ASN A 100 -4.20 -12.64 -18.56
N PHE A 101 -3.00 -12.69 -18.00
CA PHE A 101 -1.75 -12.19 -18.61
C PHE A 101 -0.92 -13.27 -19.32
N VAL A 102 -1.21 -14.55 -19.07
CA VAL A 102 -0.51 -15.66 -19.74
C VAL A 102 -0.84 -15.62 -21.24
N GLY A 103 0.11 -15.22 -22.05
CA GLY A 103 -0.03 -15.15 -23.51
C GLY A 103 0.41 -13.83 -24.14
N GLU A 104 0.65 -12.77 -23.36
CA GLU A 104 1.22 -11.53 -23.90
C GLU A 104 2.74 -11.68 -24.10
N LYS A 105 3.21 -11.41 -25.32
CA LYS A 105 4.66 -11.39 -25.59
C LYS A 105 5.26 -10.12 -24.98
N PHE A 106 6.00 -10.28 -23.91
CA PHE A 106 6.80 -9.19 -23.35
C PHE A 106 8.08 -9.01 -24.18
N VAL A 107 8.22 -7.84 -24.78
CA VAL A 107 9.50 -7.40 -25.36
C VAL A 107 10.21 -6.60 -24.26
N ILE A 108 11.24 -7.19 -23.64
CA ILE A 108 12.10 -6.46 -22.71
C ILE A 108 12.99 -5.54 -23.56
N PRO A 109 12.82 -4.21 -23.48
CA PRO A 109 13.69 -3.30 -24.22
C PRO A 109 15.11 -3.40 -23.69
N ASN A 110 16.09 -3.17 -24.56
CA ASN A 110 17.46 -3.03 -24.11
C ASN A 110 17.55 -1.87 -23.11
N ILE A 111 18.11 -2.14 -21.94
CA ILE A 111 18.14 -1.18 -20.84
C ILE A 111 18.84 0.13 -21.21
N VAL A 112 19.86 0.05 -22.08
CA VAL A 112 20.60 1.22 -22.57
C VAL A 112 19.72 2.10 -23.47
N ASP A 113 18.92 1.49 -24.34
CA ASP A 113 18.05 2.22 -25.26
C ASP A 113 16.83 2.77 -24.50
N PHE A 114 16.33 2.04 -23.52
CA PHE A 114 15.31 2.53 -22.57
C PHE A 114 15.80 3.78 -21.83
N LEU A 115 17.00 3.76 -21.25
CA LEU A 115 17.58 4.90 -20.54
C LEU A 115 17.82 6.11 -21.47
N LYS A 116 18.21 5.88 -22.73
CA LYS A 116 18.33 6.97 -23.73
C LYS A 116 16.98 7.61 -24.04
N VAL A 117 15.92 6.80 -24.18
CA VAL A 117 14.58 7.29 -24.44
C VAL A 117 14.06 8.08 -23.22
N VAL A 118 14.21 7.56 -22.02
CA VAL A 118 13.81 8.24 -20.78
C VAL A 118 14.54 9.57 -20.66
N ARG A 119 15.87 9.62 -20.83
CA ARG A 119 16.68 10.84 -20.68
C ARG A 119 16.30 11.96 -21.66
N LYS A 120 15.81 11.62 -22.86
CA LYS A 120 15.42 12.58 -23.92
C LYS A 120 13.93 12.93 -23.90
N SER A 121 13.14 12.25 -23.10
CA SER A 121 11.70 12.37 -23.08
C SER A 121 11.22 13.44 -22.09
N LYS A 122 10.09 14.09 -22.42
CA LYS A 122 9.34 14.96 -21.49
C LYS A 122 8.77 14.19 -20.29
N ILE A 123 8.84 12.86 -20.29
CA ILE A 123 8.43 11.95 -19.21
C ILE A 123 9.41 12.00 -18.01
N THR A 124 10.66 12.40 -18.21
CA THR A 124 11.69 12.39 -17.15
C THR A 124 11.31 13.19 -15.90
N PRO A 125 10.82 14.44 -16.01
CA PRO A 125 10.39 15.19 -14.83
C PRO A 125 9.24 14.50 -14.08
N PHE A 126 8.29 13.90 -14.82
CA PHE A 126 7.20 13.14 -14.22
C PHE A 126 7.72 11.92 -13.45
N LEU A 127 8.64 11.14 -14.02
CA LEU A 127 9.23 9.98 -13.36
C LEU A 127 10.00 10.36 -12.10
N ILE A 128 10.74 11.48 -12.13
CA ILE A 128 11.44 12.00 -10.95
C ILE A 128 10.45 12.41 -9.86
N SER A 129 9.41 13.14 -10.22
CA SER A 129 8.36 13.55 -9.28
C SER A 129 7.65 12.33 -8.67
N TYR A 130 7.30 11.34 -9.49
CA TYR A 130 6.68 10.10 -9.05
C TYR A 130 7.60 9.33 -8.09
N PHE A 131 8.88 9.24 -8.40
CA PHE A 131 9.87 8.59 -7.52
C PHE A 131 9.87 9.21 -6.12
N PHE A 132 9.98 10.53 -6.02
CA PHE A 132 10.01 11.19 -4.71
C PHE A 132 8.67 11.09 -3.98
N PHE A 133 7.55 11.28 -4.69
CA PHE A 133 6.23 11.18 -4.11
C PHE A 133 5.94 9.77 -3.58
N ASN A 134 6.16 8.75 -4.38
CA ASN A 134 5.90 7.35 -3.99
C ASN A 134 6.75 6.94 -2.78
N ASN A 135 8.03 7.33 -2.73
CA ASN A 135 8.88 7.07 -1.57
C ASN A 135 8.42 7.81 -0.31
N ALA A 136 7.89 9.03 -0.45
CA ALA A 136 7.32 9.75 0.69
C ALA A 136 6.10 9.03 1.26
N VAL A 137 5.18 8.57 0.42
CA VAL A 137 3.99 7.80 0.83
C VAL A 137 4.39 6.50 1.52
N ILE A 138 5.30 5.72 0.94
CA ILE A 138 5.82 4.48 1.54
C ILE A 138 6.44 4.76 2.92
N SER A 139 7.19 5.87 3.05
CA SER A 139 7.79 6.27 4.32
C SER A 139 6.75 6.62 5.38
N ILE A 140 5.67 7.30 5.02
CA ILE A 140 4.58 7.60 5.95
C ILE A 140 4.01 6.32 6.53
N PHE A 141 3.71 5.32 5.70
CA PHE A 141 3.22 4.02 6.16
C PHE A 141 4.24 3.26 7.02
N ALA A 142 5.49 3.19 6.58
CA ALA A 142 6.53 2.44 7.26
C ALA A 142 6.82 3.00 8.67
N PHE A 143 6.77 4.32 8.82
CA PHE A 143 7.08 4.99 10.09
C PHE A 143 5.86 5.31 10.95
N ALA A 144 4.63 5.15 10.45
CA ALA A 144 3.41 5.49 11.19
C ALA A 144 3.32 4.81 12.56
N SER A 145 3.58 3.51 12.62
CA SER A 145 3.58 2.74 13.87
C SER A 145 4.68 3.18 14.84
N MET A 146 5.86 3.45 14.31
CA MET A 146 7.00 3.93 15.08
C MET A 146 6.72 5.32 15.67
N PHE A 147 6.14 6.24 14.89
CA PHE A 147 5.69 7.54 15.37
C PHE A 147 4.65 7.43 16.48
N ALA A 148 3.63 6.58 16.28
CA ALA A 148 2.59 6.36 17.28
C ALA A 148 3.17 5.81 18.60
N SER A 149 4.09 4.86 18.53
CA SER A 149 4.75 4.29 19.71
C SER A 149 5.66 5.30 20.40
N PHE A 150 6.57 5.95 19.68
CA PHE A 150 7.59 6.83 20.27
C PHE A 150 7.03 8.16 20.80
N LEU A 151 6.10 8.78 20.09
CA LEU A 151 5.59 10.11 20.46
C LEU A 151 4.38 10.06 21.39
N PHE A 152 3.55 9.03 21.23
CA PHE A 152 2.28 8.93 21.95
C PHE A 152 2.20 7.71 22.88
N GLY A 153 3.23 6.88 22.93
CA GLY A 153 3.28 5.70 23.80
C GLY A 153 2.23 4.65 23.47
N PHE A 154 1.84 4.52 22.20
CA PHE A 154 0.84 3.54 21.79
C PHE A 154 1.29 2.12 22.11
N THR A 155 0.40 1.34 22.69
CA THR A 155 0.56 -0.10 22.88
C THR A 155 0.43 -0.83 21.53
N GLU A 156 0.90 -2.07 21.47
CA GLU A 156 0.78 -2.91 20.26
C GLU A 156 -0.68 -3.02 19.77
N SER A 157 -1.62 -3.18 20.69
CA SER A 157 -3.05 -3.22 20.35
C SER A 157 -3.54 -1.90 19.74
N GLN A 158 -3.12 -0.76 20.27
CA GLN A 158 -3.48 0.56 19.71
C GLN A 158 -2.87 0.78 18.33
N ILE A 159 -1.66 0.29 18.09
CA ILE A 159 -1.03 0.33 16.76
C ILE A 159 -1.81 -0.53 15.76
N LEU A 160 -2.27 -1.71 16.15
CA LEU A 160 -3.15 -2.55 15.32
C LEU A 160 -4.46 -1.83 14.99
N PHE A 161 -5.12 -1.24 15.98
CA PHE A 161 -6.32 -0.44 15.74
C PHE A 161 -6.06 0.75 14.82
N LEU A 162 -4.94 1.45 15.00
CA LEU A 162 -4.52 2.53 14.11
C LEU A 162 -4.43 2.05 12.67
N GLY A 163 -3.79 0.91 12.43
CA GLY A 163 -3.69 0.30 11.11
C GLY A 163 -5.06 -0.02 10.51
N VAL A 164 -5.98 -0.58 11.29
CA VAL A 164 -7.35 -0.86 10.85
C VAL A 164 -8.08 0.42 10.45
N PHE A 165 -8.03 1.46 11.28
CA PHE A 165 -8.71 2.73 11.02
C PHE A 165 -8.13 3.48 9.83
N ILE A 166 -6.81 3.48 9.65
CA ILE A 166 -6.16 4.07 8.47
C ILE A 166 -6.61 3.35 7.20
N ASN A 167 -6.66 2.02 7.20
CA ASN A 167 -7.14 1.25 6.04
C ASN A 167 -8.62 1.51 5.74
N LEU A 168 -9.50 1.59 6.77
CA LEU A 168 -10.90 1.95 6.58
C LEU A 168 -11.05 3.36 5.99
N SER A 169 -10.28 4.32 6.50
CA SER A 169 -10.26 5.68 5.97
C SER A 169 -9.77 5.70 4.52
N GLY A 170 -8.77 4.89 4.17
CA GLY A 170 -8.28 4.70 2.80
C GLY A 170 -9.36 4.16 1.86
N ILE A 171 -10.16 3.18 2.31
CA ILE A 171 -11.30 2.68 1.52
C ILE A 171 -12.27 3.83 1.21
N VAL A 172 -12.65 4.62 2.22
CA VAL A 172 -13.56 5.76 2.03
C VAL A 172 -12.93 6.80 1.10
N GLY A 173 -11.64 7.10 1.28
CA GLY A 173 -10.88 8.00 0.42
C GLY A 173 -10.90 7.56 -1.04
N CYS A 174 -10.57 6.30 -1.31
CA CYS A 174 -10.60 5.74 -2.66
C CYS A 174 -11.99 5.84 -3.30
N LEU A 175 -13.06 5.51 -2.58
CA LEU A 175 -14.42 5.58 -3.11
C LEU A 175 -14.86 7.02 -3.40
N VAL A 176 -14.52 7.95 -2.53
CA VAL A 176 -14.86 9.38 -2.70
C VAL A 176 -13.99 10.00 -3.78
N LEU A 177 -12.67 9.91 -3.66
CA LEU A 177 -11.73 10.57 -4.57
C LEU A 177 -11.82 9.99 -5.99
N GLY A 178 -12.06 8.68 -6.15
CA GLY A 178 -12.24 8.06 -7.46
C GLY A 178 -13.42 8.65 -8.25
N THR A 179 -14.52 9.00 -7.56
CA THR A 179 -15.66 9.66 -8.22
C THR A 179 -15.39 11.13 -8.54
N TYR A 180 -14.56 11.79 -7.74
CA TYR A 180 -14.15 13.19 -7.99
C TYR A 180 -13.09 13.27 -9.08
N GLU A 181 -12.16 12.33 -9.15
CA GLU A 181 -11.09 12.28 -10.13
C GLU A 181 -11.62 12.31 -11.56
N ASP A 182 -12.63 11.51 -11.86
CA ASP A 182 -13.27 11.47 -13.19
C ASP A 182 -13.97 12.80 -13.56
N LYS A 183 -14.31 13.64 -12.58
CA LYS A 183 -14.96 14.94 -12.79
C LYS A 183 -13.98 16.11 -12.93
N ILE A 184 -12.98 16.16 -12.07
CA ILE A 184 -12.05 17.31 -11.96
C ILE A 184 -10.71 17.07 -12.65
N GLY A 185 -10.43 15.81 -13.01
CA GLY A 185 -9.19 15.33 -13.64
C GLY A 185 -8.14 14.87 -12.64
N SER A 186 -7.35 13.87 -13.04
CA SER A 186 -6.33 13.23 -12.19
C SER A 186 -5.27 14.21 -11.66
N GLU A 187 -4.83 15.17 -12.50
CA GLU A 187 -3.81 16.16 -12.08
C GLU A 187 -4.25 16.96 -10.86
N LYS A 188 -5.49 17.45 -10.85
CA LYS A 188 -6.02 18.25 -9.74
C LYS A 188 -6.25 17.38 -8.51
N THR A 189 -6.74 16.17 -8.68
CA THR A 189 -6.96 15.22 -7.59
C THR A 189 -5.63 14.90 -6.89
N VAL A 190 -4.58 14.58 -7.64
CA VAL A 190 -3.24 14.33 -7.10
C VAL A 190 -2.70 15.56 -6.36
N LEU A 191 -2.87 16.77 -6.89
CA LEU A 191 -2.44 17.98 -6.19
C LEU A 191 -3.18 18.19 -4.86
N ILE A 192 -4.49 17.92 -4.81
CA ILE A 192 -5.28 17.99 -3.58
C ILE A 192 -4.75 16.96 -2.57
N CYS A 193 -4.50 15.72 -2.99
CA CYS A 193 -3.96 14.69 -2.12
C CYS A 193 -2.57 15.06 -1.58
N ILE A 194 -1.65 15.49 -2.44
CA ILE A 194 -0.30 15.92 -2.03
C ILE A 194 -0.37 17.05 -1.01
N PHE A 195 -1.19 18.08 -1.28
CA PHE A 195 -1.33 19.22 -0.38
C PHE A 195 -1.93 18.81 0.96
N SER A 196 -2.95 17.97 0.94
CA SER A 196 -3.59 17.43 2.16
C SER A 196 -2.63 16.57 2.99
N LEU A 197 -1.83 15.72 2.33
CA LEU A 197 -0.81 14.91 2.99
C LEU A 197 0.29 15.78 3.61
N LEU A 198 0.75 16.81 2.88
CA LEU A 198 1.76 17.74 3.37
C LEU A 198 1.26 18.52 4.60
N LEU A 199 0.03 18.99 4.58
CA LEU A 199 -0.58 19.64 5.74
C LEU A 199 -0.74 18.68 6.91
N SER A 200 -1.32 17.50 6.68
CA SER A 200 -1.57 16.54 7.75
C SER A 200 -0.28 16.05 8.40
N THR A 201 0.74 15.73 7.61
CA THR A 201 2.06 15.31 8.14
C THR A 201 2.82 16.46 8.78
N GLY A 202 2.69 17.69 8.24
CA GLY A 202 3.25 18.90 8.85
C GLY A 202 2.63 19.21 10.21
N PHE A 203 1.31 19.10 10.34
CA PHE A 203 0.63 19.30 11.62
C PHE A 203 0.96 18.21 12.65
N LEU A 204 1.24 16.97 12.22
CA LEU A 204 1.72 15.92 13.13
C LEU A 204 3.00 16.31 13.88
N TYR A 205 3.89 17.07 13.24
CA TYR A 205 5.12 17.54 13.89
C TYR A 205 4.87 18.46 15.09
N PHE A 206 3.82 19.28 15.01
CA PHE A 206 3.49 20.25 16.06
C PHE A 206 2.51 19.72 17.11
N THR A 207 1.87 18.60 16.83
CA THR A 207 0.84 18.03 17.69
C THR A 207 1.43 17.17 18.80
N LYS A 208 0.93 17.38 20.02
CA LYS A 208 1.19 16.53 21.21
C LYS A 208 -0.10 15.92 21.74
N GLU A 209 -1.23 16.31 21.19
CA GLU A 209 -2.55 15.88 21.61
C GLU A 209 -2.91 14.55 20.95
N TYR A 210 -3.27 13.56 21.77
CA TYR A 210 -3.63 12.21 21.32
C TYR A 210 -4.80 12.19 20.34
N GLU A 211 -5.82 13.00 20.60
CA GLU A 211 -7.02 13.08 19.76
C GLU A 211 -6.72 13.68 18.39
N VAL A 212 -5.90 14.72 18.36
CA VAL A 212 -5.47 15.37 17.11
C VAL A 212 -4.63 14.42 16.27
N PHE A 213 -3.78 13.59 16.89
CA PHE A 213 -3.03 12.56 16.20
C PHE A 213 -3.96 11.61 15.44
N TRP A 214 -5.04 11.11 16.09
CA TRP A 214 -5.99 10.22 15.43
C TRP A 214 -6.68 10.86 14.24
N ILE A 215 -7.12 12.11 14.37
CA ILE A 215 -7.74 12.86 13.27
C ILE A 215 -6.78 12.99 12.09
N LEU A 216 -5.53 13.37 12.35
CA LEU A 216 -4.52 13.52 11.31
C LEU A 216 -4.16 12.19 10.66
N ALA A 217 -4.07 11.10 11.42
CA ALA A 217 -3.82 9.77 10.92
C ALA A 217 -4.94 9.28 9.98
N LEU A 218 -6.21 9.55 10.34
CA LEU A 218 -7.35 9.26 9.48
C LEU A 218 -7.35 10.12 8.21
N LEU A 219 -7.01 11.40 8.29
CA LEU A 219 -6.86 12.26 7.11
C LEU A 219 -5.74 11.76 6.20
N ILE A 220 -4.61 11.35 6.75
CA ILE A 220 -3.52 10.74 5.97
C ILE A 220 -4.04 9.49 5.27
N GLY A 221 -4.73 8.58 5.97
CA GLY A 221 -5.31 7.39 5.36
C GLY A 221 -6.31 7.70 4.24
N PHE A 222 -7.08 8.76 4.38
CA PHE A 222 -8.09 9.18 3.38
C PHE A 222 -7.46 9.69 2.08
N PHE A 223 -6.32 10.40 2.16
CA PHE A 223 -5.69 11.04 1.01
C PHE A 223 -4.52 10.23 0.40
N ILE A 224 -4.19 9.07 0.97
CA ILE A 224 -3.26 8.11 0.38
C ILE A 224 -3.97 7.18 -0.58
#